data_17c9e690aad77d018e139e1b6345a0e5
#
_entry.id   17c9e690aad77d018e139e1b6345a0e5
#
_cell.length_a   1.000
_cell.length_b   1.000
_cell.length_c   1.000
_cell.angle_alpha   90.00
_cell.angle_beta   90.00
_cell.angle_gamma   90.00
#
_symmetry.space_group_name_H-M   'P 1'
#
loop_
_entity.id
_entity.type
_entity.pdbx_description
1 polymer ?
#
loop_
_entity_poly.entity_id
_entity_poly.type
_entity_poly.pdbx_seq_one_letter_code
_entity_poly.pdbx_strand_id
1 'polypeptide(L)'
;MTMENGELILIDYVGRTSDGEIFDISSEEKAKEEGVYTERMDYRPVPVLIGSGYVIEGLEEKLREMEVGDSEENIDIPSEKAYGGRESDKIQTYPEKEFKKQEVNVRVGDQIRVGKRKGKIISKGSGRVRVDFNHPLSGKNLLYDVEVLEKVEEDEEKAEHIFDYRIGHGDISFEEGKIIVDHDIEGHDHEIPENVKKEFREEITSHTEFEEVEFKE
;
A
#
# COMPACT_ATOMS: atom_id res chain seq x y z
N MET A 1 6.87 -2.23 25.50
CA MET A 1 8.05 -2.81 24.79
C MET A 1 8.06 -2.29 23.39
N THR A 2 9.21 -1.91 22.85
CA THR A 2 9.31 -1.50 21.44
C THR A 2 9.15 -2.73 20.54
N MET A 3 8.41 -2.59 19.44
CA MET A 3 8.28 -3.66 18.45
C MET A 3 9.59 -3.89 17.70
N GLU A 4 9.94 -5.15 17.51
CA GLU A 4 11.21 -5.56 16.89
C GLU A 4 11.00 -5.93 15.40
N ASN A 5 12.10 -5.94 14.62
CA ASN A 5 12.03 -6.39 13.24
C ASN A 5 11.54 -7.82 13.14
N GLY A 6 10.64 -8.09 12.20
CA GLY A 6 10.05 -9.41 11.98
C GLY A 6 8.81 -9.71 12.83
N GLU A 7 8.43 -8.81 13.74
CA GLU A 7 7.12 -8.90 14.38
C GLU A 7 6.03 -8.48 13.42
N LEU A 8 4.94 -9.27 13.35
CA LEU A 8 3.77 -8.93 12.56
C LEU A 8 2.66 -8.46 13.49
N ILE A 9 2.13 -7.29 13.20
CA ILE A 9 1.01 -6.69 13.93
C ILE A 9 -0.16 -6.40 13.00
N LEU A 10 -1.35 -6.39 13.54
CA LEU A 10 -2.55 -5.91 12.86
C LEU A 10 -2.90 -4.52 13.37
N ILE A 11 -3.14 -3.60 12.47
CA ILE A 11 -3.52 -2.23 12.80
C ILE A 11 -4.81 -1.81 12.11
N ASP A 12 -5.55 -0.93 12.77
CA ASP A 12 -6.53 -0.07 12.13
C ASP A 12 -5.98 1.34 12.02
N TYR A 13 -6.29 2.03 10.93
CA TYR A 13 -5.86 3.40 10.74
C TYR A 13 -6.80 4.24 9.88
N VAL A 14 -6.66 5.56 10.03
CA VAL A 14 -7.22 6.56 9.13
C VAL A 14 -6.09 7.47 8.68
N GLY A 15 -5.82 7.51 7.38
CA GLY A 15 -4.83 8.38 6.76
C GLY A 15 -5.46 9.62 6.15
N ARG A 16 -4.98 10.82 6.57
CA ARG A 16 -5.45 12.12 6.08
C ARG A 16 -4.29 12.95 5.55
N THR A 17 -4.58 13.81 4.61
CA THR A 17 -3.67 14.90 4.25
C THR A 17 -3.79 16.04 5.28
N SER A 18 -2.82 16.95 5.34
CA SER A 18 -2.82 18.09 6.27
C SER A 18 -4.02 19.05 6.10
N ASP A 19 -4.73 18.98 4.95
CA ASP A 19 -5.97 19.71 4.69
C ASP A 19 -7.24 18.92 5.08
N GLY A 20 -7.06 17.73 5.70
CA GLY A 20 -8.14 16.92 6.27
C GLY A 20 -8.81 15.96 5.27
N GLU A 21 -8.34 15.88 4.04
CA GLU A 21 -8.85 14.90 3.06
C GLU A 21 -8.41 13.49 3.44
N ILE A 22 -9.35 12.58 3.69
CA ILE A 22 -9.08 11.16 3.92
C ILE A 22 -8.67 10.53 2.59
N PHE A 23 -7.50 9.92 2.55
CA PHE A 23 -7.01 9.22 1.36
C PHE A 23 -7.00 7.71 1.53
N ASP A 24 -7.01 7.21 2.78
CA ASP A 24 -7.02 5.79 3.10
C ASP A 24 -7.60 5.53 4.49
N ILE A 25 -8.29 4.38 4.67
CA ILE A 25 -8.93 4.00 5.93
C ILE A 25 -9.18 2.50 5.94
N SER A 26 -8.79 1.81 7.02
CA SER A 26 -8.94 0.36 7.16
C SER A 26 -10.19 -0.06 7.93
N SER A 27 -10.67 0.77 8.84
CA SER A 27 -11.80 0.45 9.73
C SER A 27 -13.14 0.84 9.13
N GLU A 28 -14.08 -0.12 9.05
CA GLU A 28 -15.46 0.11 8.61
C GLU A 28 -16.20 1.07 9.54
N GLU A 29 -16.00 0.93 10.86
CA GLU A 29 -16.63 1.78 11.87
C GLU A 29 -16.20 3.25 11.69
N LYS A 30 -14.89 3.47 11.61
CA LYS A 30 -14.32 4.80 11.35
C LYS A 30 -14.78 5.38 10.01
N ALA A 31 -14.87 4.56 8.96
CA ALA A 31 -15.37 5.01 7.65
C ALA A 31 -16.82 5.49 7.69
N LYS A 32 -17.66 4.84 8.50
CA LYS A 32 -19.04 5.26 8.74
C LYS A 32 -19.11 6.57 9.55
N GLU A 33 -18.31 6.69 10.59
CA GLU A 33 -18.21 7.91 11.42
C GLU A 33 -17.76 9.12 10.59
N GLU A 34 -16.75 8.94 9.75
CA GLU A 34 -16.20 9.98 8.87
C GLU A 34 -17.08 10.26 7.62
N GLY A 35 -18.10 9.45 7.40
CA GLY A 35 -19.03 9.61 6.26
C GLY A 35 -18.43 9.26 4.90
N VAL A 36 -17.36 8.46 4.87
CA VAL A 36 -16.65 8.00 3.66
C VAL A 36 -16.88 6.52 3.34
N TYR A 37 -17.75 5.87 4.10
CA TYR A 37 -18.08 4.46 3.90
C TYR A 37 -18.59 4.14 2.49
N THR A 38 -18.12 3.04 1.92
CA THR A 38 -18.59 2.49 0.65
C THR A 38 -18.59 0.96 0.67
N GLU A 39 -19.66 0.33 0.19
CA GLU A 39 -19.77 -1.14 0.07
C GLU A 39 -18.73 -1.77 -0.89
N ARG A 40 -18.01 -0.96 -1.65
CA ARG A 40 -17.00 -1.43 -2.62
C ARG A 40 -15.63 -1.62 -2.03
N MET A 41 -15.41 -1.14 -0.82
CA MET A 41 -14.15 -1.22 -0.10
C MET A 41 -14.21 -2.36 0.90
N ASP A 42 -13.17 -3.17 0.94
CA ASP A 42 -13.00 -4.22 1.92
C ASP A 42 -12.27 -3.60 3.13
N TYR A 43 -13.03 -3.41 4.21
CA TYR A 43 -12.50 -2.86 5.46
C TYR A 43 -12.03 -3.99 6.35
N ARG A 44 -10.75 -4.02 6.61
CA ARG A 44 -10.13 -5.03 7.49
C ARG A 44 -8.86 -4.49 8.12
N PRO A 45 -8.45 -5.02 9.27
CA PRO A 45 -7.14 -4.71 9.84
C PRO A 45 -6.02 -4.96 8.84
N VAL A 46 -5.03 -4.09 8.86
CA VAL A 46 -3.90 -4.14 7.92
C VAL A 46 -2.72 -4.79 8.60
N PRO A 47 -2.16 -5.88 8.02
CA PRO A 47 -0.96 -6.50 8.56
C PRO A 47 0.26 -5.61 8.29
N VAL A 48 1.11 -5.46 9.30
CA VAL A 48 2.38 -4.74 9.20
C VAL A 48 3.49 -5.61 9.75
N LEU A 49 4.35 -6.10 8.85
CA LEU A 49 5.58 -6.78 9.22
C LEU A 49 6.65 -5.73 9.47
N ILE A 50 7.01 -5.53 10.72
CA ILE A 50 7.93 -4.49 11.16
C ILE A 50 9.33 -4.71 10.54
N GLY A 51 9.86 -3.68 9.88
CA GLY A 51 11.15 -3.72 9.20
C GLY A 51 11.10 -4.10 7.72
N SER A 52 9.91 -4.46 7.20
CA SER A 52 9.74 -4.92 5.81
C SER A 52 9.11 -3.87 4.87
N GLY A 53 8.87 -2.65 5.38
CA GLY A 53 8.36 -1.53 4.58
C GLY A 53 6.91 -1.70 4.12
N TYR A 54 6.07 -2.33 4.92
CA TYR A 54 4.63 -2.48 4.65
C TYR A 54 3.90 -1.15 4.71
N VAL A 55 4.39 -0.24 5.51
CA VAL A 55 3.87 1.12 5.65
C VAL A 55 4.98 2.15 5.40
N ILE A 56 4.61 3.43 5.28
CA ILE A 56 5.58 4.52 5.12
C ILE A 56 6.50 4.62 6.35
N GLU A 57 7.75 5.06 6.14
CA GLU A 57 8.81 5.09 7.15
C GLU A 57 8.37 5.76 8.46
N GLY A 58 7.74 6.94 8.38
CA GLY A 58 7.33 7.67 9.58
C GLY A 58 6.21 6.98 10.37
N LEU A 59 5.35 6.21 9.70
CA LEU A 59 4.33 5.41 10.39
C LEU A 59 4.96 4.19 11.04
N GLU A 60 5.90 3.53 10.36
CA GLU A 60 6.61 2.38 10.93
C GLU A 60 7.44 2.78 12.17
N GLU A 61 8.15 3.92 12.13
CA GLU A 61 8.86 4.46 13.30
C GLU A 61 7.92 4.64 14.50
N LYS A 62 6.69 5.12 14.25
CA LYS A 62 5.71 5.35 15.30
C LYS A 62 5.15 4.02 15.85
N LEU A 63 4.81 3.07 14.98
CA LEU A 63 4.34 1.75 15.39
C LEU A 63 5.36 1.02 16.27
N ARG A 64 6.65 1.22 16.03
CA ARG A 64 7.70 0.63 16.87
C ARG A 64 7.67 1.11 18.34
N GLU A 65 7.12 2.27 18.59
CA GLU A 65 7.00 2.85 19.95
C GLU A 65 5.71 2.44 20.65
N MET A 66 4.73 1.86 19.92
CA MET A 66 3.41 1.47 20.41
C MET A 66 3.39 0.03 20.94
N GLU A 67 2.41 -0.28 21.77
CA GLU A 67 2.11 -1.64 22.26
C GLU A 67 0.72 -2.07 21.77
N VAL A 68 0.43 -3.37 21.84
CA VAL A 68 -0.92 -3.90 21.53
C VAL A 68 -1.97 -3.25 22.43
N GLY A 69 -3.01 -2.72 21.82
CA GLY A 69 -4.08 -1.97 22.48
C GLY A 69 -3.85 -0.45 22.55
N ASP A 70 -2.68 0.04 22.12
CA ASP A 70 -2.43 1.46 22.03
C ASP A 70 -3.16 2.07 20.82
N SER A 71 -3.70 3.27 21.02
CA SER A 71 -4.29 4.11 19.98
C SER A 71 -3.71 5.52 20.07
N GLU A 72 -3.31 6.07 18.93
CA GLU A 72 -2.80 7.44 18.85
C GLU A 72 -3.42 8.17 17.66
N GLU A 73 -3.86 9.41 17.90
CA GLU A 73 -4.52 10.24 16.90
C GLU A 73 -3.61 11.39 16.46
N ASN A 74 -3.82 11.85 15.21
CA ASN A 74 -3.11 12.99 14.63
C ASN A 74 -1.58 12.85 14.61
N ILE A 75 -1.07 11.65 14.35
CA ILE A 75 0.35 11.41 14.15
C ILE A 75 0.80 12.18 12.91
N ASP A 76 1.60 13.23 13.08
CA ASP A 76 2.11 14.05 11.95
C ASP A 76 3.35 13.40 11.34
N ILE A 77 3.21 12.99 10.09
CA ILE A 77 4.29 12.37 9.32
C ILE A 77 4.72 13.35 8.21
N PRO A 78 5.95 13.88 8.31
CA PRO A 78 6.46 14.79 7.30
C PRO A 78 6.65 14.09 5.96
N SER A 79 6.54 14.85 4.88
CA SER A 79 6.62 14.34 3.51
C SER A 79 7.86 13.50 3.23
N GLU A 80 9.00 13.82 3.86
CA GLU A 80 10.28 13.13 3.70
C GLU A 80 10.23 11.68 4.22
N LYS A 81 9.43 11.42 5.25
CA LYS A 81 9.19 10.10 5.84
C LYS A 81 7.90 9.42 5.34
N ALA A 82 7.27 10.02 4.33
CA ALA A 82 6.08 9.51 3.66
C ALA A 82 6.40 9.19 2.19
N TYR A 83 5.81 9.95 1.26
CA TYR A 83 5.98 9.74 -0.18
C TYR A 83 7.06 10.65 -0.81
N GLY A 84 7.91 11.27 0.00
CA GLY A 84 8.96 12.18 -0.43
C GLY A 84 8.46 13.51 -0.99
N GLY A 85 9.39 14.39 -1.31
CA GLY A 85 9.10 15.67 -1.96
C GLY A 85 8.62 15.51 -3.40
N ARG A 86 7.98 16.56 -3.95
CA ARG A 86 7.66 16.58 -5.38
C ARG A 86 8.92 16.83 -6.21
N GLU A 87 9.16 15.96 -7.17
CA GLU A 87 10.29 16.03 -8.09
C GLU A 87 9.87 16.78 -9.36
N SER A 88 10.57 17.84 -9.69
CA SER A 88 10.27 18.70 -10.84
C SER A 88 10.52 18.02 -12.19
N ASP A 89 11.40 17.05 -12.27
CA ASP A 89 11.71 16.24 -13.44
C ASP A 89 10.59 15.24 -13.78
N LYS A 90 9.77 14.85 -12.79
CA LYS A 90 8.53 14.09 -12.98
C LYS A 90 7.39 14.94 -13.53
N ILE A 91 7.56 16.25 -13.66
CA ILE A 91 6.57 17.14 -14.29
C ILE A 91 6.98 17.39 -15.75
N GLN A 92 6.25 16.81 -16.69
CA GLN A 92 6.59 16.84 -18.11
C GLN A 92 5.58 17.66 -18.90
N THR A 93 6.06 18.30 -19.97
CA THR A 93 5.23 19.13 -20.86
C THR A 93 5.09 18.47 -22.21
N TYR A 94 3.85 18.29 -22.65
CA TYR A 94 3.49 17.69 -23.93
C TYR A 94 2.77 18.70 -24.83
N PRO A 95 2.94 18.62 -26.16
CA PRO A 95 2.09 19.34 -27.09
C PRO A 95 0.62 18.88 -27.00
N GLU A 96 -0.32 19.80 -26.87
CA GLU A 96 -1.76 19.45 -26.79
C GLU A 96 -2.24 18.66 -28.02
N LYS A 97 -1.62 18.90 -29.19
CA LYS A 97 -1.92 18.17 -30.42
C LYS A 97 -1.72 16.66 -30.36
N GLU A 98 -0.85 16.18 -29.46
CA GLU A 98 -0.62 14.72 -29.28
C GLU A 98 -1.82 14.04 -28.66
N PHE A 99 -2.45 14.68 -27.68
CA PHE A 99 -3.68 14.19 -27.07
C PHE A 99 -4.87 14.26 -28.02
N LYS A 100 -4.97 15.36 -28.79
CA LYS A 100 -6.03 15.51 -29.82
C LYS A 100 -5.95 14.44 -30.92
N LYS A 101 -4.74 14.02 -31.31
CA LYS A 101 -4.56 12.93 -32.30
C LYS A 101 -5.06 11.58 -31.79
N GLN A 102 -5.08 11.38 -30.47
CA GLN A 102 -5.58 10.17 -29.83
C GLN A 102 -7.04 10.31 -29.37
N GLU A 103 -7.72 11.38 -29.79
CA GLU A 103 -9.10 11.73 -29.40
C GLU A 103 -9.30 11.89 -27.88
N VAL A 104 -8.20 12.11 -27.11
CA VAL A 104 -8.23 12.34 -25.68
C VAL A 104 -8.49 13.82 -25.40
N ASN A 105 -9.66 14.11 -24.81
CA ASN A 105 -9.98 15.46 -24.36
C ASN A 105 -9.41 15.64 -22.94
N VAL A 106 -8.40 16.50 -22.81
CA VAL A 106 -7.67 16.72 -21.56
C VAL A 106 -8.14 17.98 -20.85
N ARG A 107 -8.42 17.88 -19.55
CA ARG A 107 -8.76 18.99 -18.65
C ARG A 107 -7.79 19.02 -17.47
N VAL A 108 -7.58 20.20 -16.90
CA VAL A 108 -6.81 20.32 -15.65
C VAL A 108 -7.51 19.53 -14.55
N GLY A 109 -6.75 18.70 -13.84
CA GLY A 109 -7.24 17.80 -12.82
C GLY A 109 -7.45 16.35 -13.28
N ASP A 110 -7.60 16.11 -14.60
CA ASP A 110 -7.80 14.77 -15.13
C ASP A 110 -6.56 13.89 -14.89
N GLN A 111 -6.82 12.62 -14.57
CA GLN A 111 -5.79 11.57 -14.60
C GLN A 111 -5.67 11.02 -16.02
N ILE A 112 -4.45 10.89 -16.49
CA ILE A 112 -4.17 10.34 -17.81
C ILE A 112 -3.05 9.30 -17.75
N ARG A 113 -3.02 8.45 -18.77
CA ARG A 113 -1.90 7.53 -18.99
C ARG A 113 -1.09 7.99 -20.20
N VAL A 114 0.23 8.15 -20.01
CA VAL A 114 1.18 8.44 -21.10
C VAL A 114 2.18 7.29 -21.14
N GLY A 115 2.06 6.43 -22.14
CA GLY A 115 2.77 5.15 -22.18
C GLY A 115 2.33 4.25 -21.01
N LYS A 116 3.29 3.78 -20.21
CA LYS A 116 3.02 2.96 -19.02
C LYS A 116 2.78 3.80 -17.74
N ARG A 117 3.01 5.14 -17.81
CA ARG A 117 2.95 6.01 -16.61
C ARG A 117 1.58 6.64 -16.48
N LYS A 118 1.03 6.63 -15.26
CA LYS A 118 -0.16 7.41 -14.88
C LYS A 118 0.30 8.78 -14.39
N GLY A 119 -0.39 9.86 -14.76
CA GLY A 119 -0.11 11.21 -14.31
C GLY A 119 -1.36 12.06 -14.23
N LYS A 120 -1.26 13.21 -13.55
CA LYS A 120 -2.33 14.19 -13.40
C LYS A 120 -2.03 15.43 -14.23
N ILE A 121 -3.01 15.94 -14.97
CA ILE A 121 -2.88 17.19 -15.71
C ILE A 121 -2.94 18.35 -14.71
N ILE A 122 -1.84 19.10 -14.62
CA ILE A 122 -1.71 20.23 -13.69
C ILE A 122 -1.87 21.60 -14.36
N SER A 123 -1.64 21.68 -15.67
CA SER A 123 -1.94 22.91 -16.43
C SER A 123 -2.13 22.62 -17.93
N LYS A 124 -2.92 23.48 -18.57
CA LYS A 124 -3.19 23.45 -20.01
C LYS A 124 -3.26 24.88 -20.53
N GLY A 125 -2.47 25.19 -21.55
CA GLY A 125 -2.48 26.53 -22.17
C GLY A 125 -1.43 26.65 -23.27
N SER A 126 -1.63 27.61 -24.16
CA SER A 126 -0.72 27.90 -25.27
C SER A 126 -0.31 26.67 -26.11
N GLY A 127 -1.25 25.74 -26.32
CA GLY A 127 -1.02 24.49 -27.06
C GLY A 127 -0.14 23.45 -26.31
N ARG A 128 0.05 23.61 -25.02
CA ARG A 128 0.84 22.72 -24.16
C ARG A 128 0.00 22.21 -23.01
N VAL A 129 0.31 20.98 -22.58
CA VAL A 129 -0.29 20.30 -21.41
C VAL A 129 0.85 19.88 -20.50
N ARG A 130 0.80 20.29 -19.24
CA ARG A 130 1.76 19.81 -18.22
C ARG A 130 1.13 18.67 -17.44
N VAL A 131 1.85 17.58 -17.38
CA VAL A 131 1.46 16.35 -16.67
C VAL A 131 2.44 16.11 -15.54
N ASP A 132 1.90 15.88 -14.37
CA ASP A 132 2.63 15.52 -13.18
C ASP A 132 2.55 14.01 -12.95
N PHE A 133 3.69 13.34 -12.93
CA PHE A 133 3.84 11.90 -12.69
C PHE A 133 4.33 11.58 -11.28
N ASN A 134 4.40 12.58 -10.38
CA ASN A 134 4.68 12.34 -8.98
C ASN A 134 3.56 11.52 -8.33
N HIS A 135 3.87 10.85 -7.23
CA HIS A 135 2.82 10.23 -6.41
C HIS A 135 1.82 11.31 -5.95
N PRO A 136 0.50 11.03 -5.90
CA PRO A 136 -0.51 12.02 -5.52
C PRO A 136 -0.27 12.68 -4.14
N LEU A 137 0.38 11.95 -3.23
CA LEU A 137 0.72 12.41 -1.88
C LEU A 137 2.14 12.96 -1.75
N SER A 138 2.98 12.97 -2.81
CA SER A 138 4.33 13.57 -2.76
C SER A 138 4.27 15.04 -2.39
N GLY A 139 5.14 15.45 -1.45
CA GLY A 139 5.25 16.79 -0.93
C GLY A 139 4.13 17.18 0.06
N LYS A 140 3.30 16.23 0.49
CA LYS A 140 2.28 16.45 1.51
C LYS A 140 2.73 15.82 2.83
N ASN A 141 2.58 16.55 3.92
CA ASN A 141 2.58 15.96 5.25
C ASN A 141 1.27 15.19 5.43
N LEU A 142 1.33 14.08 6.12
CA LEU A 142 0.20 13.20 6.36
C LEU A 142 -0.10 13.11 7.85
N LEU A 143 -1.37 12.96 8.17
CA LEU A 143 -1.86 12.73 9.52
C LEU A 143 -2.46 11.33 9.58
N TYR A 144 -2.07 10.56 10.58
CA TYR A 144 -2.62 9.24 10.83
C TYR A 144 -3.22 9.14 12.21
N ASP A 145 -4.40 8.54 12.28
CA ASP A 145 -4.93 7.97 13.51
C ASP A 145 -4.71 6.47 13.39
N VAL A 146 -4.09 5.84 14.39
CA VAL A 146 -3.70 4.43 14.34
C VAL A 146 -4.06 3.75 15.64
N GLU A 147 -4.52 2.52 15.56
CA GLU A 147 -4.74 1.61 16.68
C GLU A 147 -4.02 0.29 16.39
N VAL A 148 -3.23 -0.19 17.34
CA VAL A 148 -2.59 -1.51 17.28
C VAL A 148 -3.51 -2.53 17.90
N LEU A 149 -4.10 -3.40 17.09
CA LEU A 149 -5.13 -4.33 17.53
C LEU A 149 -4.55 -5.61 18.13
N GLU A 150 -3.54 -6.16 17.45
CA GLU A 150 -3.03 -7.48 17.74
C GLU A 150 -1.58 -7.63 17.30
N LYS A 151 -0.84 -8.53 17.97
CA LYS A 151 0.43 -9.05 17.52
C LYS A 151 0.23 -10.51 17.15
N VAL A 152 0.49 -10.86 15.91
CA VAL A 152 0.38 -12.22 15.39
C VAL A 152 1.60 -13.01 15.83
N GLU A 153 1.38 -14.07 16.63
CA GLU A 153 2.46 -14.89 17.18
C GLU A 153 2.64 -16.21 16.43
N GLU A 154 1.54 -16.82 15.98
CA GLU A 154 1.54 -18.10 15.28
C GLU A 154 2.09 -18.00 13.87
N ASP A 155 3.03 -18.86 13.52
CA ASP A 155 3.75 -18.77 12.25
C ASP A 155 2.90 -19.08 11.02
N GLU A 156 1.89 -19.95 11.15
CA GLU A 156 0.91 -20.20 10.10
C GLU A 156 0.07 -18.94 9.82
N GLU A 157 -0.40 -18.26 10.86
CA GLU A 157 -1.18 -17.03 10.76
C GLU A 157 -0.34 -15.86 10.17
N LYS A 158 0.94 -15.75 10.60
CA LYS A 158 1.88 -14.80 9.96
C LYS A 158 2.02 -15.05 8.47
N ALA A 159 2.18 -16.32 8.09
CA ALA A 159 2.33 -16.70 6.69
C ALA A 159 1.07 -16.37 5.87
N GLU A 160 -0.13 -16.58 6.43
CA GLU A 160 -1.39 -16.20 5.79
C GLU A 160 -1.47 -14.68 5.56
N HIS A 161 -1.13 -13.87 6.56
CA HIS A 161 -1.13 -12.41 6.43
C HIS A 161 -0.08 -11.90 5.43
N ILE A 162 1.12 -12.50 5.41
CA ILE A 162 2.15 -12.17 4.41
C ILE A 162 1.69 -12.56 3.01
N PHE A 163 1.04 -13.72 2.87
CA PHE A 163 0.47 -14.18 1.61
C PHE A 163 -0.61 -13.23 1.09
N ASP A 164 -1.57 -12.86 1.94
CA ASP A 164 -2.63 -11.91 1.59
C ASP A 164 -2.09 -10.56 1.15
N TYR A 165 -1.06 -10.06 1.83
CA TYR A 165 -0.44 -8.78 1.51
C TYR A 165 0.37 -8.81 0.20
N ARG A 166 1.16 -9.87 -0.02
CA ARG A 166 2.08 -9.97 -1.17
C ARG A 166 1.42 -10.50 -2.43
N ILE A 167 0.52 -11.46 -2.29
CA ILE A 167 -0.08 -12.21 -3.39
C ILE A 167 -1.56 -11.88 -3.52
N GLY A 168 -2.33 -12.00 -2.43
CA GLY A 168 -3.70 -11.54 -2.33
C GLY A 168 -4.73 -12.37 -3.10
N HIS A 169 -4.32 -13.50 -3.69
CA HIS A 169 -5.21 -14.44 -4.38
C HIS A 169 -4.57 -15.83 -4.44
N GLY A 170 -5.39 -16.86 -4.37
CA GLY A 170 -4.94 -18.24 -4.30
C GLY A 170 -5.18 -18.85 -2.92
N ASP A 171 -4.71 -20.07 -2.76
CA ASP A 171 -4.77 -20.81 -1.53
C ASP A 171 -3.36 -21.08 -0.99
N ILE A 172 -3.21 -21.02 0.33
CA ILE A 172 -2.01 -21.39 1.04
C ILE A 172 -2.29 -22.63 1.88
N SER A 173 -1.36 -23.58 1.92
CA SER A 173 -1.44 -24.76 2.75
C SER A 173 -0.09 -25.07 3.39
N PHE A 174 -0.14 -25.70 4.58
CA PHE A 174 1.01 -25.92 5.42
C PHE A 174 1.34 -27.40 5.50
N GLU A 175 2.61 -27.74 5.32
CA GLU A 175 3.21 -29.04 5.58
C GLU A 175 4.36 -28.88 6.57
N GLU A 176 4.93 -29.99 7.08
CA GLU A 176 6.03 -29.91 8.04
C GLU A 176 7.24 -29.15 7.46
N GLY A 177 7.46 -27.92 7.98
CA GLY A 177 8.55 -27.01 7.56
C GLY A 177 8.37 -26.36 6.20
N LYS A 178 7.21 -26.49 5.54
CA LYS A 178 6.99 -26.05 4.18
C LYS A 178 5.61 -25.41 3.99
N ILE A 179 5.58 -24.38 3.13
CA ILE A 179 4.36 -23.75 2.64
C ILE A 179 4.16 -24.11 1.17
N ILE A 180 2.95 -24.46 0.81
CA ILE A 180 2.53 -24.70 -0.56
C ILE A 180 1.54 -23.60 -0.95
N VAL A 181 1.86 -22.86 -2.01
CA VAL A 181 1.01 -21.82 -2.59
C VAL A 181 0.38 -22.36 -3.87
N ASP A 182 -0.94 -22.42 -3.90
CA ASP A 182 -1.74 -22.78 -5.07
C ASP A 182 -2.40 -21.51 -5.61
N HIS A 183 -1.99 -21.05 -6.79
CA HIS A 183 -2.49 -19.83 -7.40
C HIS A 183 -3.33 -20.11 -8.67
N ASP A 184 -3.56 -21.39 -9.00
CA ASP A 184 -4.40 -21.80 -10.12
C ASP A 184 -5.87 -21.70 -9.72
N ILE A 185 -6.41 -20.47 -9.72
CA ILE A 185 -7.86 -20.26 -9.55
C ILE A 185 -8.50 -20.20 -10.93
N GLU A 186 -9.53 -21.03 -11.16
CA GLU A 186 -10.35 -21.02 -12.41
C GLU A 186 -10.75 -19.58 -12.79
N GLY A 187 -10.19 -19.09 -13.90
CA GLY A 187 -10.50 -17.78 -14.48
C GLY A 187 -9.48 -16.67 -14.22
N HIS A 188 -8.39 -16.91 -13.52
CA HIS A 188 -7.29 -15.97 -13.32
C HIS A 188 -6.01 -16.49 -13.99
N ASP A 189 -5.80 -16.06 -15.23
CA ASP A 189 -4.63 -16.42 -16.07
C ASP A 189 -3.44 -15.44 -15.80
N HIS A 190 -3.16 -15.15 -14.52
CA HIS A 190 -2.08 -14.26 -14.13
C HIS A 190 -1.03 -15.00 -13.30
N GLU A 191 0.11 -15.26 -13.93
CA GLU A 191 1.29 -15.76 -13.22
C GLU A 191 1.75 -14.74 -12.16
N ILE A 192 2.04 -15.24 -10.96
CA ILE A 192 2.68 -14.41 -9.92
C ILE A 192 4.08 -14.01 -10.41
N PRO A 193 4.42 -12.72 -10.48
CA PRO A 193 5.73 -12.27 -10.92
C PRO A 193 6.86 -12.86 -10.06
N GLU A 194 7.97 -13.24 -10.68
CA GLU A 194 9.10 -13.89 -9.98
C GLU A 194 9.69 -13.03 -8.84
N ASN A 195 9.66 -11.70 -8.98
CA ASN A 195 10.09 -10.83 -7.89
C ASN A 195 9.15 -10.92 -6.68
N VAL A 196 7.84 -11.06 -6.88
CA VAL A 196 6.85 -11.23 -5.80
C VAL A 196 7.03 -12.59 -5.13
N LYS A 197 7.20 -13.67 -5.90
CA LYS A 197 7.50 -15.00 -5.36
C LYS A 197 8.79 -14.99 -4.52
N LYS A 198 9.80 -14.26 -4.98
CA LYS A 198 11.07 -14.13 -4.28
C LYS A 198 10.89 -13.38 -2.95
N GLU A 199 10.24 -12.21 -2.97
CA GLU A 199 9.98 -11.40 -1.78
C GLU A 199 9.16 -12.20 -0.75
N PHE A 200 8.12 -12.90 -1.19
CA PHE A 200 7.32 -13.76 -0.33
C PHE A 200 8.15 -14.87 0.32
N ARG A 201 8.99 -15.61 -0.46
CA ARG A 201 9.89 -16.63 0.10
C ARG A 201 10.83 -16.04 1.15
N GLU A 202 11.46 -14.91 0.84
CA GLU A 202 12.41 -14.25 1.75
C GLU A 202 11.75 -13.83 3.06
N GLU A 203 10.54 -13.30 3.02
CA GLU A 203 9.80 -12.91 4.22
C GLU A 203 9.38 -14.12 5.05
N ILE A 204 8.81 -15.15 4.42
CA ILE A 204 8.42 -16.38 5.11
C ILE A 204 9.62 -17.02 5.82
N THR A 205 10.71 -17.31 5.09
CA THR A 205 11.87 -17.99 5.65
C THR A 205 12.65 -17.16 6.68
N SER A 206 12.49 -15.84 6.68
CA SER A 206 13.16 -14.94 7.63
C SER A 206 12.35 -14.70 8.90
N HIS A 207 11.00 -14.85 8.86
CA HIS A 207 10.12 -14.38 9.94
C HIS A 207 9.16 -15.45 10.47
N THR A 208 9.23 -16.68 9.96
CA THR A 208 8.46 -17.85 10.42
C THR A 208 9.38 -19.06 10.55
N GLU A 209 8.84 -20.17 11.11
CA GLU A 209 9.56 -21.45 11.22
C GLU A 209 9.66 -22.22 9.88
N PHE A 210 8.97 -21.76 8.83
CA PHE A 210 8.97 -22.44 7.53
C PHE A 210 10.28 -22.19 6.76
N GLU A 211 10.92 -23.27 6.33
CA GLU A 211 12.21 -23.25 5.62
C GLU A 211 12.02 -23.24 4.09
N GLU A 212 10.86 -23.64 3.58
CA GLU A 212 10.60 -23.80 2.15
C GLU A 212 9.22 -23.24 1.74
N VAL A 213 9.16 -22.62 0.56
CA VAL A 213 7.92 -22.21 -0.10
C VAL A 213 7.88 -22.74 -1.52
N GLU A 214 6.91 -23.59 -1.80
CA GLU A 214 6.62 -24.15 -3.12
C GLU A 214 5.42 -23.46 -3.75
N PHE A 215 5.57 -23.04 -5.01
CA PHE A 215 4.45 -22.59 -5.82
C PHE A 215 4.05 -23.70 -6.77
N LYS A 216 2.78 -24.13 -6.73
CA LYS A 216 2.26 -25.11 -7.71
C LYS A 216 2.21 -24.47 -9.10
N GLU A 217 2.54 -25.28 -10.11
CA GLU A 217 2.46 -24.90 -11.53
C GLU A 217 1.05 -25.16 -12.08
#